data_fe260d62f2e762f6a06977eacda1d4dc
#
_entry.id   fe260d62f2e762f6a06977eacda1d4dc
#
_cell.length_a   1.000
_cell.length_b   1.000
_cell.length_c   1.000
_cell.angle_alpha   90.00
_cell.angle_beta   90.00
_cell.angle_gamma   90.00
#
_symmetry.space_group_name_H-M   'P 1'
#
loop_
_entity.id
_entity.type
_entity.pdbx_description
1 polymer ?
#
loop_
_entity_poly.entity_id
_entity_poly.type
_entity_poly.pdbx_seq_one_letter_code
_entity_poly.pdbx_strand_id
1 'polypeptide(L)'
;MKKVSVVVCFVAVGLLGGSRFIRAAEPGAPDWPMISPREAISRLKEGNSRFIAGNVQHPHETSDERAYIAKNSYENPGAMSLGMTSEQAAKRRTELTKSQHPFAIILSCSDSRVPPEIIFDEGLGDLFIVRVAGNVLNDEGLGSIEFAVDALAARLILVLGHQSCGAVDAAMKTVAAKGKAPGHIQSLVAAIKPVVESTPKGDLDTMIKANVKHVADALRASTPILKARVDSGDVQVIGGYYTLDTGAVTFLDEK
;
A
#
# COMPACT_ATOMS: atom_id res chain seq x y z
N MET A 1 -35.26 -30.06 -22.52
CA MET A 1 -33.79 -29.97 -22.41
C MET A 1 -33.32 -28.86 -23.35
N LYS A 2 -33.03 -27.66 -22.83
CA LYS A 2 -32.55 -26.51 -23.63
C LYS A 2 -31.03 -26.58 -23.64
N LYS A 3 -30.43 -26.70 -24.82
CA LYS A 3 -28.98 -26.66 -25.05
C LYS A 3 -28.52 -25.22 -24.88
N VAL A 4 -27.63 -24.96 -23.91
CA VAL A 4 -26.90 -23.69 -23.78
C VAL A 4 -25.68 -23.79 -24.66
N SER A 5 -25.67 -23.04 -25.77
CA SER A 5 -24.48 -22.88 -26.61
C SER A 5 -23.55 -21.86 -25.98
N VAL A 6 -22.40 -22.32 -25.51
CA VAL A 6 -21.29 -21.44 -25.12
C VAL A 6 -20.56 -21.02 -26.39
N VAL A 7 -20.68 -19.76 -26.76
CA VAL A 7 -19.89 -19.16 -27.82
C VAL A 7 -18.53 -18.76 -27.25
N VAL A 8 -17.49 -19.53 -27.53
CA VAL A 8 -16.12 -19.16 -27.23
C VAL A 8 -15.62 -18.33 -28.43
N CYS A 9 -15.56 -17.02 -28.25
CA CYS A 9 -14.89 -16.13 -29.19
C CYS A 9 -13.37 -16.23 -28.98
N PHE A 10 -12.67 -16.95 -29.86
CA PHE A 10 -11.23 -16.81 -30.01
C PHE A 10 -10.94 -15.53 -30.78
N VAL A 11 -10.39 -14.53 -30.14
CA VAL A 11 -9.80 -13.37 -30.80
C VAL A 11 -8.34 -13.73 -31.08
N ALA A 12 -7.98 -13.82 -32.37
CA ALA A 12 -6.61 -14.01 -32.82
C ALA A 12 -5.75 -12.81 -32.41
N VAL A 13 -4.76 -13.05 -31.56
CA VAL A 13 -3.80 -12.03 -31.09
C VAL A 13 -2.68 -11.94 -32.09
N GLY A 14 -2.58 -10.80 -32.79
CA GLY A 14 -1.41 -10.41 -33.57
C GLY A 14 -0.21 -10.17 -32.67
N LEU A 15 0.90 -10.78 -32.98
CA LEU A 15 2.22 -10.63 -32.35
C LEU A 15 2.71 -9.18 -32.46
N LEU A 16 2.57 -8.38 -31.41
CA LEU A 16 3.44 -7.24 -31.08
C LEU A 16 3.19 -6.83 -29.62
N GLY A 17 4.13 -7.13 -28.77
CA GLY A 17 4.46 -6.44 -27.52
C GLY A 17 3.41 -6.34 -26.43
N GLY A 18 3.60 -7.10 -25.33
CA GLY A 18 2.99 -6.83 -24.02
C GLY A 18 1.57 -7.37 -23.89
N SER A 19 1.43 -8.56 -23.32
CA SER A 19 0.13 -9.07 -22.86
C SER A 19 -0.43 -8.13 -21.80
N ARG A 20 -1.30 -7.21 -22.20
CA ARG A 20 -2.19 -6.52 -21.25
C ARG A 20 -3.21 -7.56 -20.81
N PHE A 21 -3.24 -7.89 -19.53
CA PHE A 21 -4.45 -8.48 -18.96
C PHE A 21 -5.55 -7.45 -19.15
N ILE A 22 -6.37 -7.64 -20.20
CA ILE A 22 -7.54 -6.78 -20.44
C ILE A 22 -8.45 -7.06 -19.25
N ARG A 23 -8.61 -6.06 -18.41
CA ARG A 23 -9.60 -6.06 -17.35
C ARG A 23 -10.98 -6.28 -17.98
N ALA A 24 -11.48 -7.49 -17.91
CA ALA A 24 -12.89 -7.72 -18.11
C ALA A 24 -13.58 -7.22 -16.83
N ALA A 25 -14.18 -6.02 -16.90
CA ALA A 25 -15.07 -5.58 -15.84
C ALA A 25 -16.16 -6.64 -15.69
N GLU A 26 -16.35 -7.16 -14.48
CA GLU A 26 -17.49 -8.04 -14.22
C GLU A 26 -18.79 -7.31 -14.53
N PRO A 27 -19.79 -7.95 -15.17
CA PRO A 27 -21.07 -7.34 -15.46
C PRO A 27 -21.69 -6.78 -14.18
N GLY A 28 -21.92 -5.46 -14.13
CA GLY A 28 -22.48 -4.76 -12.97
C GLY A 28 -21.47 -4.31 -11.92
N ALA A 29 -20.17 -4.37 -12.20
CA ALA A 29 -19.17 -3.65 -11.39
C ALA A 29 -19.41 -2.14 -11.52
N PRO A 30 -19.31 -1.35 -10.41
CA PRO A 30 -19.41 0.09 -10.46
C PRO A 30 -18.35 0.69 -11.38
N ASP A 31 -18.69 1.76 -12.10
CA ASP A 31 -17.72 2.58 -12.85
C ASP A 31 -16.99 3.49 -11.85
N TRP A 32 -15.85 3.02 -11.36
CA TRP A 32 -15.04 3.73 -10.41
C TRP A 32 -14.09 4.69 -11.15
N PRO A 33 -14.06 5.97 -10.79
CA PRO A 33 -13.16 6.91 -11.42
C PRO A 33 -11.70 6.52 -11.14
N MET A 34 -10.89 6.46 -12.19
CA MET A 34 -9.44 6.28 -12.03
C MET A 34 -8.84 7.60 -11.58
N ILE A 35 -8.18 7.63 -10.42
CA ILE A 35 -7.50 8.82 -9.93
C ILE A 35 -6.02 8.82 -10.34
N SER A 36 -5.48 10.02 -10.56
CA SER A 36 -4.08 10.20 -10.91
C SER A 36 -3.16 9.91 -9.72
N PRO A 37 -1.87 9.59 -9.95
CA PRO A 37 -0.90 9.46 -8.86
C PRO A 37 -0.83 10.70 -7.96
N ARG A 38 -0.90 11.90 -8.54
CA ARG A 38 -0.92 13.17 -7.79
C ARG A 38 -2.12 13.27 -6.84
N GLU A 39 -3.29 12.92 -7.32
CA GLU A 39 -4.51 12.92 -6.51
C GLU A 39 -4.46 11.85 -5.41
N ALA A 40 -3.92 10.68 -5.70
CA ALA A 40 -3.68 9.63 -4.71
C ALA A 40 -2.73 10.09 -3.59
N ILE A 41 -1.63 10.79 -3.95
CA ILE A 41 -0.70 11.37 -2.96
C ILE A 41 -1.41 12.42 -2.10
N SER A 42 -2.20 13.33 -2.71
CA SER A 42 -2.98 14.35 -1.98
C SER A 42 -3.91 13.68 -0.96
N ARG A 43 -4.64 12.66 -1.37
CA ARG A 43 -5.56 11.92 -0.52
C ARG A 43 -4.86 11.25 0.67
N LEU A 44 -3.71 10.61 0.46
CA LEU A 44 -2.90 10.03 1.55
C LEU A 44 -2.41 11.11 2.53
N LYS A 45 -1.97 12.27 2.03
CA LYS A 45 -1.55 13.40 2.88
C LYS A 45 -2.68 13.94 3.74
N GLU A 46 -3.83 14.14 3.13
CA GLU A 46 -5.03 14.62 3.82
C GLU A 46 -5.47 13.64 4.91
N GLY A 47 -5.49 12.33 4.62
CA GLY A 47 -5.80 11.30 5.58
C GLY A 47 -4.80 11.26 6.74
N ASN A 48 -3.50 11.31 6.46
CA ASN A 48 -2.49 11.38 7.52
C ASN A 48 -2.61 12.67 8.35
N SER A 49 -2.96 13.79 7.74
CA SER A 49 -3.22 15.04 8.46
C SER A 49 -4.42 14.91 9.41
N ARG A 50 -5.50 14.25 9.01
CA ARG A 50 -6.65 13.96 9.88
C ARG A 50 -6.25 13.04 11.03
N PHE A 51 -5.45 12.00 10.76
CA PHE A 51 -4.94 11.08 11.77
C PHE A 51 -4.12 11.81 12.84
N ILE A 52 -3.15 12.65 12.44
CA ILE A 52 -2.32 13.44 13.35
C ILE A 52 -3.17 14.40 14.20
N ALA A 53 -4.17 15.03 13.58
CA ALA A 53 -5.05 15.99 14.26
C ALA A 53 -6.09 15.32 15.18
N GLY A 54 -6.18 13.99 15.21
CA GLY A 54 -7.23 13.25 15.92
C GLY A 54 -8.64 13.44 15.35
N ASN A 55 -8.75 13.92 14.10
CA ASN A 55 -9.99 14.20 13.40
C ASN A 55 -10.28 13.14 12.34
N VAL A 56 -10.01 11.88 12.67
CA VAL A 56 -10.20 10.75 11.76
C VAL A 56 -11.67 10.63 11.33
N GLN A 57 -11.86 10.37 10.05
CA GLN A 57 -13.20 10.21 9.47
C GLN A 57 -13.65 8.77 9.45
N HIS A 58 -12.72 7.81 9.61
CA HIS A 58 -12.96 6.38 9.50
C HIS A 58 -13.85 6.08 8.29
N PRO A 59 -13.39 6.34 7.07
CA PRO A 59 -14.18 6.14 5.88
C PRO A 59 -14.75 4.72 5.85
N HIS A 60 -16.05 4.60 5.55
CA HIS A 60 -16.79 3.35 5.49
C HIS A 60 -17.16 2.70 6.84
N GLU A 61 -16.87 3.36 7.97
CA GLU A 61 -17.49 3.03 9.25
C GLU A 61 -18.86 3.71 9.40
N THR A 62 -19.77 3.09 10.15
CA THR A 62 -21.09 3.68 10.38
C THR A 62 -21.04 4.80 11.42
N SER A 63 -21.95 5.78 11.32
CA SER A 63 -22.12 6.81 12.35
C SER A 63 -22.40 6.24 13.74
N ASP A 64 -23.08 5.09 13.82
CA ASP A 64 -23.42 4.43 15.09
C ASP A 64 -22.22 3.75 15.72
N GLU A 65 -21.37 3.07 14.92
CA GLU A 65 -20.10 2.50 15.38
C GLU A 65 -19.17 3.59 15.92
N ARG A 66 -19.12 4.75 15.25
CA ARG A 66 -18.33 5.90 15.74
C ARG A 66 -18.92 6.55 16.99
N ALA A 67 -20.22 6.68 17.07
CA ALA A 67 -20.88 7.18 18.28
C ALA A 67 -20.61 6.25 19.47
N TYR A 68 -20.55 4.93 19.25
CA TYR A 68 -20.17 3.97 20.27
C TYR A 68 -18.71 4.15 20.71
N ILE A 69 -17.78 4.28 19.77
CA ILE A 69 -16.36 4.52 20.03
C ILE A 69 -16.17 5.85 20.75
N ALA A 70 -16.76 6.93 20.26
CA ALA A 70 -16.69 8.26 20.88
C ALA A 70 -17.26 8.29 22.30
N LYS A 71 -18.35 7.57 22.56
CA LYS A 71 -18.97 7.47 23.89
C LYS A 71 -18.10 6.73 24.89
N ASN A 72 -17.26 5.79 24.43
CA ASN A 72 -16.40 4.97 25.26
C ASN A 72 -14.93 5.41 25.25
N SER A 73 -14.55 6.41 24.44
CA SER A 73 -13.21 7.00 24.42
C SER A 73 -13.15 8.18 25.38
N TYR A 74 -12.39 8.07 26.43
CA TYR A 74 -12.24 9.10 27.46
C TYR A 74 -11.58 10.41 27.00
N GLU A 75 -11.09 10.51 25.75
CA GLU A 75 -10.15 11.58 25.36
C GLU A 75 -10.68 12.58 24.32
N ASN A 76 -11.82 12.38 23.67
CA ASN A 76 -12.34 13.39 22.75
C ASN A 76 -13.87 13.37 22.55
N PRO A 77 -14.65 14.04 23.44
CA PRO A 77 -16.12 14.08 23.34
C PRO A 77 -16.66 14.95 22.17
N GLY A 78 -15.80 15.57 21.37
CA GLY A 78 -16.18 16.55 20.35
C GLY A 78 -16.01 16.10 18.89
N ALA A 79 -15.42 14.97 18.62
CA ALA A 79 -15.23 14.48 17.26
C ALA A 79 -16.53 13.84 16.71
N MET A 80 -17.51 14.66 16.40
CA MET A 80 -18.63 14.25 15.56
C MET A 80 -18.12 14.12 14.12
N SER A 81 -17.74 12.92 13.78
CA SER A 81 -17.31 12.58 12.44
C SER A 81 -18.50 12.38 11.49
N LEU A 82 -18.38 12.92 10.29
CA LEU A 82 -19.30 12.77 9.16
C LEU A 82 -19.16 11.37 8.53
N GLY A 83 -19.49 10.31 9.29
CA GLY A 83 -19.43 8.95 8.82
C GLY A 83 -20.55 8.56 7.87
N MET A 84 -20.36 7.45 7.17
CA MET A 84 -21.43 6.78 6.43
C MET A 84 -22.54 6.34 7.37
N THR A 85 -23.77 6.36 6.87
CA THR A 85 -24.89 5.67 7.53
C THR A 85 -24.70 4.17 7.45
N SER A 86 -25.39 3.41 8.32
CA SER A 86 -25.39 1.94 8.27
C SER A 86 -25.79 1.40 6.89
N GLU A 87 -26.75 2.07 6.24
CA GLU A 87 -27.19 1.74 4.88
C GLU A 87 -26.11 1.98 3.84
N GLN A 88 -25.42 3.13 3.91
CA GLN A 88 -24.29 3.45 3.01
C GLN A 88 -23.13 2.47 3.18
N ALA A 89 -22.79 2.09 4.40
CA ALA A 89 -21.76 1.10 4.68
C ALA A 89 -22.15 -0.30 4.16
N ALA A 90 -23.42 -0.72 4.33
CA ALA A 90 -23.92 -1.97 3.78
C ALA A 90 -23.90 -1.96 2.24
N LYS A 91 -24.31 -0.87 1.61
CA LYS A 91 -24.23 -0.68 0.16
C LYS A 91 -22.78 -0.79 -0.32
N ARG A 92 -21.83 -0.09 0.35
CA ARG A 92 -20.41 -0.15 0.01
C ARG A 92 -19.86 -1.57 0.08
N ARG A 93 -20.15 -2.33 1.15
CA ARG A 93 -19.76 -3.74 1.25
C ARG A 93 -20.32 -4.59 0.11
N THR A 94 -21.58 -4.37 -0.25
CA THR A 94 -22.22 -5.08 -1.37
C THR A 94 -21.57 -4.75 -2.72
N GLU A 95 -21.19 -3.50 -2.94
CA GLU A 95 -20.46 -3.08 -4.15
C GLU A 95 -19.08 -3.73 -4.21
N LEU A 96 -18.35 -3.76 -3.09
CA LEU A 96 -17.03 -4.37 -2.99
C LEU A 96 -17.03 -5.90 -3.18
N THR A 97 -18.16 -6.59 -3.07
CA THR A 97 -18.22 -8.02 -3.42
C THR A 97 -17.99 -8.28 -4.91
N LYS A 98 -18.22 -7.28 -5.76
CA LYS A 98 -18.13 -7.40 -7.22
C LYS A 98 -16.75 -7.05 -7.75
N SER A 99 -16.08 -6.08 -7.16
CA SER A 99 -14.72 -5.68 -7.53
C SER A 99 -14.11 -4.75 -6.47
N GLN A 100 -12.79 -4.55 -6.55
CA GLN A 100 -12.05 -3.57 -5.76
C GLN A 100 -11.32 -2.59 -6.69
N HIS A 101 -11.17 -1.35 -6.24
CA HIS A 101 -10.49 -0.28 -6.97
C HIS A 101 -9.64 0.54 -6.02
N PRO A 102 -8.55 -0.05 -5.49
CA PRO A 102 -7.67 0.67 -4.60
C PRO A 102 -7.02 1.83 -5.36
N PHE A 103 -7.01 3.01 -4.76
CA PHE A 103 -6.37 4.17 -5.39
C PHE A 103 -4.86 4.20 -5.19
N ALA A 104 -4.35 3.45 -4.20
CA ALA A 104 -2.92 3.32 -3.92
C ALA A 104 -2.55 1.92 -3.42
N ILE A 105 -1.31 1.55 -3.69
CA ILE A 105 -0.67 0.34 -3.16
C ILE A 105 0.32 0.80 -2.08
N ILE A 106 0.26 0.19 -0.89
CA ILE A 106 1.20 0.49 0.20
C ILE A 106 2.03 -0.76 0.49
N LEU A 107 3.33 -0.72 0.20
CA LEU A 107 4.27 -1.72 0.69
C LEU A 107 4.85 -1.24 2.01
N SER A 108 4.45 -1.85 3.12
CA SER A 108 4.85 -1.42 4.47
C SER A 108 5.41 -2.55 5.33
N CYS A 109 5.90 -2.18 6.51
CA CYS A 109 6.33 -3.16 7.51
C CYS A 109 5.14 -3.89 8.13
N SER A 110 5.38 -5.17 8.53
CA SER A 110 4.44 -5.95 9.34
C SER A 110 4.34 -5.49 10.81
N ASP A 111 5.08 -4.46 11.22
CA ASP A 111 5.05 -3.90 12.56
C ASP A 111 3.62 -3.50 12.96
N SER A 112 3.16 -3.96 14.14
CA SER A 112 1.78 -3.75 14.59
C SER A 112 1.40 -2.28 14.80
N ARG A 113 2.40 -1.41 14.92
CA ARG A 113 2.24 0.05 15.11
C ARG A 113 2.06 0.81 13.79
N VAL A 114 2.11 0.12 12.64
CA VAL A 114 2.12 0.73 11.30
C VAL A 114 0.98 0.15 10.42
N PRO A 115 -0.30 0.24 10.85
CA PRO A 115 -1.43 -0.12 10.00
C PRO A 115 -1.74 1.00 9.00
N PRO A 116 -1.48 0.83 7.68
CA PRO A 116 -1.62 1.92 6.72
C PRO A 116 -3.03 2.51 6.64
N GLU A 117 -4.05 1.68 6.77
CA GLU A 117 -5.45 2.11 6.71
C GLU A 117 -5.78 3.13 7.82
N ILE A 118 -5.20 2.93 9.01
CA ILE A 118 -5.39 3.85 10.14
C ILE A 118 -4.53 5.11 9.96
N ILE A 119 -3.26 4.94 9.57
CA ILE A 119 -2.31 6.05 9.40
C ILE A 119 -2.77 7.03 8.33
N PHE A 120 -3.43 6.54 7.28
CA PHE A 120 -3.94 7.36 6.18
C PHE A 120 -5.43 7.62 6.28
N ASP A 121 -6.09 7.21 7.37
CA ASP A 121 -7.53 7.38 7.58
C ASP A 121 -8.36 6.96 6.37
N GLU A 122 -8.11 5.73 5.88
CA GLU A 122 -8.74 5.17 4.69
C GLU A 122 -9.58 3.93 5.03
N GLY A 123 -10.58 3.64 4.20
CA GLY A 123 -11.56 2.60 4.46
C GLY A 123 -11.43 1.37 3.56
N LEU A 124 -12.43 0.48 3.66
CA LEU A 124 -12.49 -0.76 2.90
C LEU A 124 -12.44 -0.51 1.39
N GLY A 125 -11.47 -1.15 0.73
CA GLY A 125 -11.31 -1.12 -0.72
C GLY A 125 -10.54 0.09 -1.26
N ASP A 126 -10.07 1.00 -0.39
CA ASP A 126 -9.36 2.21 -0.79
C ASP A 126 -7.86 1.96 -1.02
N LEU A 127 -7.24 1.10 -0.21
CA LEU A 127 -5.82 0.77 -0.28
C LEU A 127 -5.60 -0.71 -0.59
N PHE A 128 -4.58 -1.02 -1.39
CA PHE A 128 -4.05 -2.36 -1.58
C PHE A 128 -2.79 -2.51 -0.74
N ILE A 129 -2.84 -3.33 0.30
CA ILE A 129 -1.80 -3.40 1.31
C ILE A 129 -0.94 -4.65 1.15
N VAL A 130 0.38 -4.46 1.03
CA VAL A 130 1.39 -5.51 1.12
C VAL A 130 2.26 -5.23 2.34
N ARG A 131 2.40 -6.20 3.26
CA ARG A 131 3.15 -6.02 4.49
C ARG A 131 4.16 -7.14 4.70
N VAL A 132 5.44 -6.75 4.73
CA VAL A 132 6.56 -7.64 5.06
C VAL A 132 7.48 -6.93 6.04
N ALA A 133 8.01 -7.62 7.05
CA ALA A 133 8.91 -7.00 8.04
C ALA A 133 10.06 -6.24 7.35
N GLY A 134 10.26 -4.97 7.75
CA GLY A 134 11.23 -4.09 7.09
C GLY A 134 10.84 -3.64 5.68
N ASN A 135 9.56 -3.71 5.32
CA ASN A 135 9.05 -3.41 3.96
C ASN A 135 9.88 -4.05 2.83
N VAL A 136 10.39 -5.27 3.11
CA VAL A 136 11.20 -6.05 2.15
C VAL A 136 10.35 -6.46 0.96
N LEU A 137 10.91 -6.34 -0.24
CA LEU A 137 10.30 -6.81 -1.47
C LEU A 137 10.73 -8.24 -1.73
N ASN A 138 9.77 -9.18 -1.72
CA ASN A 138 9.92 -10.58 -2.13
C ASN A 138 9.06 -10.86 -3.37
N ASP A 139 9.19 -12.05 -3.96
CA ASP A 139 8.49 -12.38 -5.20
C ASP A 139 6.96 -12.31 -5.06
N GLU A 140 6.41 -12.78 -3.93
CA GLU A 140 4.96 -12.74 -3.67
C GLU A 140 4.47 -11.30 -3.47
N GLY A 141 5.26 -10.46 -2.80
CA GLY A 141 4.98 -9.03 -2.63
C GLY A 141 5.03 -8.29 -3.95
N LEU A 142 6.07 -8.56 -4.77
CA LEU A 142 6.19 -7.98 -6.11
C LEU A 142 5.01 -8.42 -7.01
N GLY A 143 4.71 -9.71 -7.05
CA GLY A 143 3.57 -10.23 -7.82
C GLY A 143 2.24 -9.63 -7.39
N SER A 144 2.04 -9.40 -6.08
CA SER A 144 0.84 -8.73 -5.55
C SER A 144 0.75 -7.27 -6.01
N ILE A 145 1.88 -6.55 -6.00
CA ILE A 145 1.95 -5.17 -6.48
C ILE A 145 1.68 -5.09 -7.99
N GLU A 146 2.30 -5.98 -8.77
CA GLU A 146 2.08 -6.08 -10.21
C GLU A 146 0.62 -6.38 -10.54
N PHE A 147 -0.02 -7.29 -9.80
CA PHE A 147 -1.45 -7.58 -9.92
C PHE A 147 -2.30 -6.33 -9.66
N ALA A 148 -2.00 -5.57 -8.60
CA ALA A 148 -2.76 -4.37 -8.28
C ALA A 148 -2.60 -3.28 -9.36
N VAL A 149 -1.41 -3.16 -9.96
CA VAL A 149 -1.17 -2.23 -11.08
C VAL A 149 -1.87 -2.68 -12.36
N ASP A 150 -1.74 -3.96 -12.72
CA ASP A 150 -2.20 -4.44 -14.03
C ASP A 150 -3.70 -4.79 -14.05
N ALA A 151 -4.18 -5.50 -13.02
CA ALA A 151 -5.56 -5.97 -12.95
C ALA A 151 -6.51 -4.97 -12.27
N LEU A 152 -6.04 -4.20 -11.26
CA LEU A 152 -6.88 -3.28 -10.49
C LEU A 152 -6.68 -1.80 -10.89
N ALA A 153 -5.74 -1.52 -11.78
CA ALA A 153 -5.41 -0.19 -12.27
C ALA A 153 -5.01 0.83 -11.18
N ALA A 154 -4.41 0.35 -10.07
CA ALA A 154 -3.82 1.22 -9.06
C ALA A 154 -2.59 1.94 -9.64
N ARG A 155 -2.49 3.26 -9.44
CA ARG A 155 -1.48 4.10 -10.11
C ARG A 155 -0.42 4.69 -9.21
N LEU A 156 -0.56 4.50 -7.90
CA LEU A 156 0.43 4.94 -6.90
C LEU A 156 0.94 3.74 -6.12
N ILE A 157 2.26 3.63 -5.99
CA ILE A 157 2.91 2.69 -5.08
C ILE A 157 3.68 3.51 -4.05
N LEU A 158 3.34 3.38 -2.77
CA LEU A 158 4.06 3.98 -1.65
C LEU A 158 4.83 2.89 -0.90
N VAL A 159 6.15 3.02 -0.84
CA VAL A 159 7.01 2.20 0.04
C VAL A 159 7.13 2.92 1.37
N LEU A 160 6.50 2.38 2.42
CA LEU A 160 6.40 3.03 3.72
C LEU A 160 7.32 2.35 4.75
N GLY A 161 8.44 3.00 5.07
CA GLY A 161 9.27 2.69 6.23
C GLY A 161 8.77 3.41 7.49
N HIS A 162 9.32 3.05 8.66
CA HIS A 162 8.87 3.65 9.91
C HIS A 162 9.99 3.75 10.94
N GLN A 163 9.88 4.70 11.83
CA GLN A 163 10.76 4.90 12.98
C GLN A 163 10.94 3.62 13.80
N SER A 164 12.15 3.37 14.28
CA SER A 164 12.47 2.22 15.14
C SER A 164 12.12 0.86 14.52
N CYS A 165 12.34 0.66 13.21
CA CYS A 165 12.08 -0.61 12.54
C CYS A 165 13.00 -1.73 13.01
N GLY A 166 12.42 -2.72 13.71
CA GLY A 166 13.19 -3.84 14.27
C GLY A 166 13.86 -4.74 13.23
N ALA A 167 13.31 -4.86 12.02
CA ALA A 167 13.93 -5.67 10.97
C ALA A 167 15.19 -5.01 10.39
N VAL A 168 15.17 -3.68 10.24
CA VAL A 168 16.34 -2.91 9.80
C VAL A 168 17.43 -2.93 10.87
N ASP A 169 17.07 -2.71 12.14
CA ASP A 169 17.98 -2.79 13.27
C ASP A 169 18.64 -4.19 13.38
N ALA A 170 17.84 -5.26 13.23
CA ALA A 170 18.36 -6.63 13.21
C ALA A 170 19.34 -6.87 12.05
N ALA A 171 19.07 -6.34 10.88
CA ALA A 171 19.98 -6.42 9.74
C ALA A 171 21.30 -5.68 10.01
N MET A 172 21.25 -4.46 10.54
CA MET A 172 22.44 -3.69 10.94
C MET A 172 23.31 -4.45 11.95
N LYS A 173 22.70 -4.99 13.02
CA LYS A 173 23.40 -5.76 14.06
C LYS A 173 24.02 -7.05 13.51
N THR A 174 23.29 -7.77 12.66
CA THR A 174 23.76 -9.03 12.06
C THR A 174 24.93 -8.80 11.12
N VAL A 175 24.89 -7.75 10.30
CA VAL A 175 25.99 -7.38 9.40
C VAL A 175 27.21 -6.93 10.19
N ALA A 176 27.04 -6.08 11.20
CA ALA A 176 28.14 -5.62 12.07
C ALA A 176 28.85 -6.79 12.79
N ALA A 177 28.07 -7.78 13.24
CA ALA A 177 28.59 -9.00 13.89
C ALA A 177 29.20 -10.00 12.89
N LYS A 178 29.12 -9.75 11.58
CA LYS A 178 29.47 -10.72 10.51
C LYS A 178 28.83 -12.10 10.72
N GLY A 179 27.61 -12.10 11.29
CA GLY A 179 26.86 -13.27 11.71
C GLY A 179 25.76 -13.67 10.73
N LYS A 180 24.87 -14.53 11.24
CA LYS A 180 23.63 -14.93 10.56
C LYS A 180 22.46 -14.81 11.54
N ALA A 181 21.31 -14.40 11.04
CA ALA A 181 20.07 -14.43 11.82
C ALA A 181 19.49 -15.86 11.89
N PRO A 182 18.74 -16.20 12.93
CA PRO A 182 18.18 -17.55 13.09
C PRO A 182 17.01 -17.78 12.10
N GLY A 183 16.90 -19.01 11.61
CA GLY A 183 15.79 -19.47 10.79
C GLY A 183 15.50 -18.58 9.58
N HIS A 184 14.23 -18.36 9.31
CA HIS A 184 13.76 -17.54 8.17
C HIS A 184 13.95 -16.03 8.38
N ILE A 185 14.32 -15.56 9.58
CA ILE A 185 14.69 -14.15 9.78
C ILE A 185 15.89 -13.79 8.89
N GLN A 186 16.73 -14.77 8.57
CA GLN A 186 17.86 -14.59 7.68
C GLN A 186 17.47 -14.07 6.28
N SER A 187 16.29 -14.40 5.75
CA SER A 187 15.83 -13.89 4.45
C SER A 187 15.58 -12.38 4.50
N LEU A 188 15.01 -11.87 5.59
CA LEU A 188 14.80 -10.43 5.80
C LEU A 188 16.14 -9.70 5.92
N VAL A 189 17.06 -10.25 6.71
CA VAL A 189 18.41 -9.69 6.85
C VAL A 189 19.13 -9.67 5.50
N ALA A 190 19.04 -10.75 4.72
CA ALA A 190 19.67 -10.84 3.40
C ALA A 190 19.15 -9.78 2.42
N ALA A 191 17.85 -9.50 2.45
CA ALA A 191 17.23 -8.48 1.59
C ALA A 191 17.65 -7.05 1.98
N ILE A 192 17.85 -6.76 3.29
CA ILE A 192 18.23 -5.44 3.78
C ILE A 192 19.76 -5.25 3.75
N LYS A 193 20.54 -6.33 3.81
CA LYS A 193 22.01 -6.30 3.87
C LYS A 193 22.68 -5.38 2.82
N PRO A 194 22.30 -5.39 1.54
CA PRO A 194 22.93 -4.50 0.54
C PRO A 194 22.83 -3.02 0.92
N VAL A 195 21.73 -2.61 1.54
CA VAL A 195 21.53 -1.24 2.02
C VAL A 195 22.46 -0.93 3.19
N VAL A 196 22.59 -1.85 4.15
CA VAL A 196 23.49 -1.71 5.31
C VAL A 196 24.93 -1.57 4.84
N GLU A 197 25.36 -2.35 3.87
CA GLU A 197 26.74 -2.33 3.35
C GLU A 197 27.03 -1.05 2.54
N SER A 198 26.04 -0.50 1.84
CA SER A 198 26.20 0.73 1.05
C SER A 198 26.04 2.02 1.88
N THR A 199 25.59 1.92 3.14
CA THR A 199 25.36 3.07 4.03
C THR A 199 26.15 2.95 5.35
N PRO A 200 27.48 2.82 5.33
CA PRO A 200 28.28 2.29 6.45
C PRO A 200 28.34 3.18 7.71
N LYS A 201 27.83 4.39 7.71
CA LYS A 201 27.82 5.33 8.85
C LYS A 201 26.42 5.84 9.19
N GLY A 202 25.38 5.23 8.64
CA GLY A 202 24.01 5.64 8.91
C GLY A 202 23.56 5.19 10.30
N ASP A 203 22.87 6.06 11.01
CA ASP A 203 22.05 5.66 12.15
C ASP A 203 20.83 4.84 11.67
N LEU A 204 20.02 4.37 12.60
CA LEU A 204 18.86 3.54 12.26
C LEU A 204 17.87 4.26 11.34
N ASP A 205 17.58 5.53 11.59
CA ASP A 205 16.63 6.30 10.78
C ASP A 205 17.15 6.54 9.35
N THR A 206 18.44 6.86 9.22
CA THR A 206 19.12 6.96 7.91
C THR A 206 19.05 5.63 7.16
N MET A 207 19.29 4.52 7.86
CA MET A 207 19.23 3.18 7.28
C MET A 207 17.83 2.80 6.83
N ILE A 208 16.80 3.13 7.62
CA ILE A 208 15.40 2.89 7.26
C ILE A 208 15.04 3.67 5.98
N LYS A 209 15.38 4.97 5.92
CA LYS A 209 15.12 5.80 4.73
C LYS A 209 15.88 5.29 3.50
N ALA A 210 17.13 4.85 3.67
CA ALA A 210 17.89 4.22 2.60
C ALA A 210 17.26 2.91 2.11
N ASN A 211 16.71 2.09 3.02
CA ASN A 211 15.99 0.87 2.67
C ASN A 211 14.69 1.17 1.91
N VAL A 212 13.92 2.18 2.32
CA VAL A 212 12.74 2.65 1.58
C VAL A 212 13.11 3.04 0.16
N LYS A 213 14.17 3.85 0.00
CA LYS A 213 14.65 4.25 -1.32
C LYS A 213 15.09 3.06 -2.16
N HIS A 214 15.86 2.14 -1.60
CA HIS A 214 16.33 0.93 -2.29
C HIS A 214 15.17 0.11 -2.83
N VAL A 215 14.14 -0.13 -2.02
CA VAL A 215 12.94 -0.89 -2.41
C VAL A 215 12.14 -0.13 -3.47
N ALA A 216 11.98 1.19 -3.33
CA ALA A 216 11.30 2.01 -4.33
C ALA A 216 12.03 1.99 -5.67
N ASP A 217 13.36 2.06 -5.68
CA ASP A 217 14.17 1.97 -6.89
C ASP A 217 14.07 0.58 -7.54
N ALA A 218 14.05 -0.49 -6.73
CA ALA A 218 13.83 -1.85 -7.23
C ALA A 218 12.46 -2.01 -7.90
N LEU A 219 11.40 -1.45 -7.33
CA LEU A 219 10.07 -1.44 -7.93
C LEU A 219 10.03 -0.66 -9.26
N ARG A 220 10.66 0.52 -9.31
CA ARG A 220 10.75 1.33 -10.54
C ARG A 220 11.48 0.60 -11.68
N ALA A 221 12.46 -0.24 -11.33
CA ALA A 221 13.27 -1.00 -12.28
C ALA A 221 12.69 -2.36 -12.64
N SER A 222 11.64 -2.82 -11.95
CA SER A 222 11.07 -4.16 -12.11
C SER A 222 10.42 -4.35 -13.48
N THR A 223 10.88 -5.36 -14.20
CA THR A 223 10.35 -5.78 -15.50
C THR A 223 9.59 -7.09 -15.34
N PRO A 224 8.61 -7.39 -16.21
CA PRO A 224 8.22 -6.63 -17.39
C PRO A 224 7.13 -5.55 -17.14
N ILE A 225 6.44 -5.55 -15.99
CA ILE A 225 5.19 -4.80 -15.80
C ILE A 225 5.46 -3.38 -15.29
N LEU A 226 6.11 -3.25 -14.10
CA LEU A 226 6.18 -1.95 -13.41
C LEU A 226 7.01 -0.94 -14.18
N LYS A 227 8.21 -1.33 -14.65
CA LYS A 227 9.09 -0.40 -15.36
C LYS A 227 8.39 0.29 -16.54
N ALA A 228 7.65 -0.46 -17.35
CA ALA A 228 6.95 0.11 -18.50
C ALA A 228 5.88 1.12 -18.08
N ARG A 229 5.18 0.88 -16.97
CA ARG A 229 4.13 1.76 -16.44
C ARG A 229 4.71 3.01 -15.76
N VAL A 230 5.88 2.87 -15.13
CA VAL A 230 6.61 3.99 -14.53
C VAL A 230 7.19 4.89 -15.61
N ASP A 231 7.82 4.31 -16.64
CA ASP A 231 8.42 5.05 -17.75
C ASP A 231 7.37 5.83 -18.57
N SER A 232 6.14 5.30 -18.68
CA SER A 232 5.02 5.99 -19.34
C SER A 232 4.35 7.07 -18.47
N GLY A 233 4.66 7.12 -17.18
CA GLY A 233 3.99 8.02 -16.21
C GLY A 233 2.63 7.52 -15.74
N ASP A 234 2.21 6.31 -16.15
CA ASP A 234 0.94 5.71 -15.70
C ASP A 234 0.96 5.33 -14.21
N VAL A 235 2.13 4.96 -13.69
CA VAL A 235 2.36 4.58 -12.29
C VAL A 235 3.47 5.42 -11.71
N GLN A 236 3.25 5.91 -10.51
CA GLN A 236 4.28 6.56 -9.70
C GLN A 236 4.65 5.67 -8.51
N VAL A 237 5.97 5.57 -8.25
CA VAL A 237 6.50 4.90 -7.06
C VAL A 237 7.18 5.96 -6.19
N ILE A 238 6.77 6.06 -4.93
CA ILE A 238 7.35 7.02 -3.97
C ILE A 238 7.74 6.33 -2.68
N GLY A 239 8.69 6.91 -1.96
CA GLY A 239 9.06 6.53 -0.62
C GLY A 239 8.34 7.35 0.44
N GLY A 240 8.11 6.77 1.61
CA GLY A 240 7.58 7.45 2.79
C GLY A 240 8.24 6.95 4.07
N TYR A 241 8.28 7.82 5.07
CA TYR A 241 8.79 7.53 6.40
C TYR A 241 7.77 7.93 7.46
N TYR A 242 7.28 6.96 8.21
CA TYR A 242 6.31 7.16 9.29
C TYR A 242 7.03 7.32 10.63
N THR A 243 6.73 8.41 11.32
CA THR A 243 7.28 8.75 12.64
C THR A 243 6.28 8.32 13.71
N LEU A 244 6.67 7.36 14.56
CA LEU A 244 5.76 6.69 15.52
C LEU A 244 5.22 7.63 16.61
N ASP A 245 6.04 8.57 17.06
CA ASP A 245 5.69 9.49 18.17
C ASP A 245 4.76 10.63 17.74
N THR A 246 4.83 11.05 16.48
CA THR A 246 4.01 12.14 15.94
C THR A 246 2.86 11.67 15.08
N GLY A 247 2.89 10.43 14.58
CA GLY A 247 1.94 9.93 13.61
C GLY A 247 2.16 10.48 12.18
N ALA A 248 3.22 11.27 11.97
CA ALA A 248 3.45 11.94 10.70
C ALA A 248 4.12 11.04 9.66
N VAL A 249 3.69 11.13 8.40
CA VAL A 249 4.35 10.55 7.25
C VAL A 249 5.07 11.63 6.46
N THR A 250 6.39 11.51 6.32
CA THR A 250 7.20 12.33 5.42
C THR A 250 7.38 11.60 4.10
N PHE A 251 6.96 12.20 2.99
CA PHE A 251 7.18 11.68 1.64
C PHE A 251 8.60 12.03 1.18
N LEU A 252 9.37 11.05 0.72
CA LEU A 252 10.82 11.19 0.52
C LEU A 252 11.22 11.62 -0.91
N ASP A 253 10.42 11.30 -1.93
CA ASP A 253 10.78 11.46 -3.34
C ASP A 253 9.62 12.12 -4.14
N GLU A 254 8.98 13.12 -3.61
CA GLU A 254 8.01 13.90 -4.38
C GLU A 254 8.74 14.81 -5.38
N LYS A 255 8.56 14.53 -6.68
CA LYS A 255 8.93 15.42 -7.78
C LYS A 255 7.69 15.95 -8.47
#